data_e7eb344b6864f94e5c499594c28e9c8a
#
_entry.id   e7eb344b6864f94e5c499594c28e9c8a
#
_cell.length_a   1.000
_cell.length_b   1.000
_cell.length_c   1.000
_cell.angle_alpha   90.00
_cell.angle_beta   90.00
_cell.angle_gamma   90.00
#
_symmetry.space_group_name_H-M   'P 1'
#
loop_
_entity.id
_entity.type
_entity.pdbx_description
1 polymer ?
#
loop_
_entity_poly.entity_id
_entity_poly.type
_entity_poly.pdbx_seq_one_letter_code
_entity_poly.pdbx_strand_id
1 'polypeptide(L)' 'MNILVTGANGQLGNEMRIVSQSSSDHYIFTDVNQVEGVDTTYLDITDLDAIRRIVASHKVKAIVN' A
#
# COMPACT_ATOMS: atom_id res chain seq x y z
N MET A 1 3.70 -10.68 7.77
CA MET A 1 2.78 -10.81 6.64
C MET A 1 2.94 -9.64 5.68
N ASN A 2 2.42 -9.77 4.49
CA ASN A 2 2.43 -8.68 3.51
C ASN A 2 1.11 -7.93 3.57
N ILE A 3 1.19 -6.62 3.75
CA ILE A 3 0.03 -5.75 3.97
C ILE A 3 -0.01 -4.71 2.86
N LEU A 4 -1.13 -4.64 2.16
CA LEU A 4 -1.37 -3.63 1.12
C LEU A 4 -2.06 -2.43 1.75
N VAL A 5 -1.50 -1.24 1.56
CA VAL A 5 -2.10 0.02 2.02
C VAL A 5 -2.53 0.80 0.78
N THR A 6 -3.82 1.11 0.69
CA THR A 6 -4.36 1.93 -0.40
C THR A 6 -4.53 3.37 0.08
N GLY A 7 -4.50 4.33 -0.84
CA GLY A 7 -4.56 5.74 -0.48
C GLY A 7 -3.41 6.17 0.42
N ALA A 8 -2.23 5.62 0.19
CA ALA A 8 -1.10 5.69 1.13
C ALA A 8 -0.53 7.09 1.31
N ASN A 9 -0.82 8.02 0.39
CA ASN A 9 -0.33 9.39 0.51
C ASN A 9 -1.33 10.30 1.23
N GLY A 10 -2.44 9.74 1.72
CA GLY A 10 -3.35 10.43 2.61
C GLY A 10 -2.90 10.35 4.07
N GLN A 11 -3.74 10.86 4.97
CA GLN A 11 -3.40 10.94 6.40
C GLN A 11 -3.21 9.56 7.03
N LEU A 12 -4.13 8.63 6.80
CA LEU A 12 -4.01 7.28 7.36
C LEU A 12 -2.77 6.56 6.81
N GLY A 13 -2.49 6.71 5.52
CA GLY A 13 -1.32 6.10 4.92
C GLY A 13 -0.01 6.62 5.52
N ASN A 14 0.07 7.91 5.79
CA ASN A 14 1.24 8.49 6.42
C ASN A 14 1.45 7.95 7.83
N GLU A 15 0.38 7.74 8.59
CA GLU A 15 0.45 7.11 9.90
C GLU A 15 0.90 5.65 9.79
N MET A 16 0.42 4.92 8.78
CA MET A 16 0.84 3.54 8.54
C MET A 16 2.32 3.44 8.17
N ARG A 17 2.88 4.46 7.49
CA ARG A 17 4.32 4.49 7.20
C ARG A 17 5.14 4.57 8.48
N ILE A 18 4.67 5.34 9.47
CA ILE A 18 5.33 5.44 10.77
C ILE A 18 5.27 4.09 11.49
N VAL A 19 4.09 3.48 11.53
CA VAL A 19 3.90 2.16 12.17
C VAL A 19 4.79 1.11 11.51
N SER A 20 4.93 1.15 10.18
CA SER A 20 5.71 0.16 9.44
C SER A 20 7.18 0.14 9.81
N GLN A 21 7.71 1.26 10.28
CA GLN A 21 9.13 1.38 10.64
C GLN A 21 9.51 0.50 11.84
N SER A 22 8.55 0.20 12.71
CA SER A 22 8.78 -0.64 13.88
C SER A 22 8.10 -2.00 13.78
N SER A 23 7.53 -2.32 12.63
CA SER A 23 6.84 -3.59 12.38
C SER A 23 7.75 -4.56 11.63
N SER A 24 7.60 -5.86 11.92
CA SER A 24 8.26 -6.91 11.14
C SER A 24 7.47 -7.28 9.88
N ASP A 25 6.27 -6.74 9.70
CA ASP A 25 5.46 -6.97 8.51
C ASP A 25 5.98 -6.15 7.33
N HIS A 26 5.75 -6.66 6.12
CA HIS A 26 6.09 -5.95 4.90
C HIS A 26 4.87 -5.18 4.40
N TYR A 27 5.02 -3.87 4.26
CA TYR A 27 3.96 -2.98 3.80
C TYR A 27 4.20 -2.55 2.36
N ILE A 28 3.14 -2.61 1.55
CA ILE A 28 3.15 -2.15 0.16
C ILE A 28 2.26 -0.92 0.11
N PHE A 29 2.85 0.25 -0.02
CA PHE A 29 2.12 1.52 -0.04
C PHE A 29 1.73 1.87 -1.45
N THR A 30 0.43 2.07 -1.69
CA THR A 30 -0.12 2.34 -3.02
C THR A 30 -1.01 3.57 -3.02
N ASP A 31 -0.99 4.30 -4.12
CA ASP A 31 -1.85 5.47 -4.34
C ASP A 31 -1.89 5.78 -5.84
N VAL A 32 -2.92 6.49 -6.28
CA VAL A 32 -2.95 7.04 -7.64
C VAL A 32 -2.06 8.28 -7.76
N ASN A 33 -1.78 8.95 -6.65
CA ASN A 33 -0.94 10.13 -6.60
C ASN A 33 0.49 9.74 -6.21
N GLN A 34 1.45 10.18 -7.02
CA GLN A 34 2.86 9.99 -6.73
C GLN A 34 3.41 11.25 -6.08
N VAL A 35 4.07 11.10 -4.94
CA VAL A 35 4.72 12.21 -4.24
C VAL A 35 6.23 11.99 -4.32
N GLU A 36 6.95 13.00 -4.77
CA GLU A 36 8.41 12.91 -4.91
C GLU A 36 9.06 12.63 -3.55
N GLY A 37 10.02 11.71 -3.55
CA GLY A 37 10.74 11.34 -2.33
C GLY A 37 10.01 10.33 -1.47
N VAL A 38 8.80 9.92 -1.83
CA VAL A 38 8.03 8.94 -1.09
C VAL A 38 7.83 7.70 -1.96
N ASP A 39 8.22 6.54 -1.45
CA ASP A 39 8.07 5.28 -2.16
C ASP A 39 6.61 4.87 -2.20
N THR A 40 5.99 4.94 -3.37
CA THR A 40 4.59 4.63 -3.57
C THR A 40 4.42 3.87 -4.89
N THR A 41 3.73 2.74 -4.83
CA THR A 41 3.36 1.98 -6.01
C THR A 41 2.02 2.52 -6.53
N TYR A 42 1.94 2.76 -7.85
CA TYR A 42 0.68 3.21 -8.45
C TYR A 42 -0.38 2.13 -8.36
N LEU A 43 -1.54 2.48 -7.84
CA LEU A 43 -2.71 1.61 -7.82
C LEU A 43 -3.98 2.45 -7.77
N ASP A 44 -4.87 2.21 -8.73
CA ASP A 44 -6.23 2.75 -8.72
C ASP A 44 -7.14 1.70 -8.10
N ILE A 45 -7.79 2.03 -6.98
CA ILE A 45 -8.64 1.09 -6.24
C ILE A 45 -9.92 0.74 -7.00
N THR A 46 -10.25 1.46 -8.07
CA THR A 46 -11.38 1.10 -8.93
C THR A 46 -11.00 0.05 -9.98
N ASP A 47 -9.71 -0.22 -10.14
CA ASP A 47 -9.20 -1.25 -11.06
C ASP A 47 -9.04 -2.58 -10.31
N LEU A 48 -10.10 -3.40 -10.35
CA LEU A 48 -10.12 -4.67 -9.63
C LEU A 48 -9.05 -5.65 -10.12
N ASP A 49 -8.75 -5.64 -11.42
CA ASP A 49 -7.72 -6.53 -11.95
C ASP A 49 -6.33 -6.15 -11.44
N ALA A 50 -6.07 -4.85 -11.34
CA ALA A 50 -4.80 -4.38 -10.78
C ALA A 50 -4.65 -4.79 -9.31
N ILE A 51 -5.73 -4.67 -8.52
CA ILE A 51 -5.73 -5.11 -7.13
C ILE A 51 -5.44 -6.59 -7.03
N ARG A 52 -6.12 -7.41 -7.84
CA ARG A 52 -5.92 -8.86 -7.85
C ARG A 52 -4.47 -9.23 -8.20
N ARG A 53 -3.88 -8.54 -9.17
CA ARG A 53 -2.48 -8.79 -9.56
C ARG A 53 -1.52 -8.47 -8.42
N ILE A 54 -1.70 -7.36 -7.73
CA ILE A 54 -0.84 -6.99 -6.61
C ILE A 54 -1.01 -7.98 -5.46
N VAL A 55 -2.25 -8.32 -5.11
CA VAL A 55 -2.53 -9.27 -4.03
C VAL A 55 -1.86 -10.62 -4.31
N ALA A 56 -1.95 -11.10 -5.55
CA ALA A 56 -1.36 -12.38 -5.92
C ALA A 56 0.16 -12.32 -5.97
N SER A 57 0.73 -11.31 -6.61
CA SER A 57 2.19 -11.23 -6.83
C SER A 57 2.96 -10.95 -5.54
N HIS A 58 2.38 -10.23 -4.60
CA HIS A 58 3.02 -9.90 -3.32
C HIS A 58 2.53 -10.78 -2.16
N LYS A 59 1.65 -11.75 -2.44
CA LYS A 59 1.09 -12.65 -1.42
C LYS A 59 0.50 -11.86 -0.26
N VAL A 60 -0.32 -10.86 -0.58
CA VAL A 60 -0.94 -9.97 0.40
C VAL A 60 -1.91 -10.74 1.28
N LYS A 61 -1.85 -10.51 2.59
CA LYS A 61 -2.72 -11.16 3.58
C LYS A 61 -3.70 -10.19 4.23
N ALA A 62 -3.44 -8.89 4.16
CA ALA A 62 -4.31 -7.87 4.72
C ALA A 62 -4.30 -6.62 3.85
N ILE A 63 -5.42 -5.91 3.82
CA ILE A 63 -5.55 -4.66 3.09
C ILE A 63 -6.04 -3.59 4.07
N VAL A 64 -5.31 -2.49 4.11
CA VAL A 64 -5.70 -1.28 4.87
C VAL A 64 -6.15 -0.23 3.86
N ASN A 65 -7.36 0.21 4.04
CA ASN A 65 -7.97 1.17 3.12
C ASN A 65 -8.42 2.43 3.86
#